data_49e98f5f2a9e4df99dfda93e75a33167
#
_entry.id   49e98f5f2a9e4df99dfda93e75a33167
#
_cell.length_a   1.000
_cell.length_b   1.000
_cell.length_c   1.000
_cell.angle_alpha   90.00
_cell.angle_beta   90.00
_cell.angle_gamma   90.00
#
_symmetry.space_group_name_H-M   'P 1'
#
loop_
_entity.id
_entity.type
_entity.pdbx_description
1 polymer ?
#
loop_
_entity_poly.entity_id
_entity_poly.type
_entity_poly.pdbx_seq_one_letter_code
_entity_poly.pdbx_strand_id
1 'polypeptide(L)'
;MRPVVIGVLALVLVAGAAAYRFQDALPWIAGRSDPGYIVVSGNIEAHESILSFKTVQSRIVELPFDEGQNVKAGAVLARVDDSDYKEQVEIAQATLNAQKVQLDVAEQNVDATRKTVISDEADVALKQLQFDRAQTLLTKGAGTTDARDVAETALKQARAALDRDKALEAAADKSVALAIANIGNARASLDLSRIVLGYTTLKAPFDGVILVRQAELGEVVSPGAAIVTLADINHVWLRAYVNETDVGKIRLGEEVKVNTDSYPGKEYPGRISFISESAEFTPKSVETHAERVTLVYRIRIDIDNPSHELVPGLPADAKIPVRAPGQS
;
A
#
# COMPACT_ATOMS: atom_id res chain seq x y z
N MET A 1 -42.24 -16.00 -82.31
CA MET A 1 -41.26 -15.78 -81.20
C MET A 1 -41.36 -14.41 -80.49
N ARG A 2 -42.09 -13.43 -81.04
CA ARG A 2 -42.20 -12.08 -80.46
C ARG A 2 -43.16 -11.91 -79.27
N PRO A 3 -44.26 -12.63 -79.04
CA PRO A 3 -45.14 -12.41 -77.89
C PRO A 3 -44.60 -12.93 -76.59
N VAL A 4 -43.80 -14.02 -76.59
CA VAL A 4 -43.25 -14.66 -75.41
C VAL A 4 -42.20 -13.78 -74.71
N VAL A 5 -41.37 -13.08 -75.54
CA VAL A 5 -40.31 -12.16 -74.97
C VAL A 5 -40.91 -10.96 -74.32
N ILE A 6 -42.00 -10.41 -74.81
CA ILE A 6 -42.72 -9.26 -74.23
C ILE A 6 -43.37 -9.65 -72.89
N GLY A 7 -43.93 -10.89 -72.80
CA GLY A 7 -44.50 -11.40 -71.58
C GLY A 7 -43.50 -11.60 -70.49
N VAL A 8 -42.31 -12.12 -70.81
CA VAL A 8 -41.21 -12.31 -69.83
C VAL A 8 -40.67 -10.95 -69.30
N LEU A 9 -40.52 -9.97 -70.24
CA LEU A 9 -40.07 -8.64 -69.84
C LEU A 9 -41.06 -7.89 -68.92
N ALA A 10 -42.37 -8.05 -69.19
CA ALA A 10 -43.42 -7.51 -68.35
C ALA A 10 -43.44 -8.16 -66.95
N LEU A 11 -43.21 -9.48 -66.85
CA LEU A 11 -43.17 -10.23 -65.59
C LEU A 11 -41.95 -9.84 -64.74
N VAL A 12 -40.81 -9.61 -65.37
CA VAL A 12 -39.60 -9.11 -64.66
C VAL A 12 -39.76 -7.67 -64.15
N LEU A 13 -40.45 -6.81 -64.91
CA LEU A 13 -40.76 -5.44 -64.48
C LEU A 13 -41.75 -5.41 -63.31
N VAL A 14 -42.79 -6.26 -63.34
CA VAL A 14 -43.74 -6.39 -62.26
C VAL A 14 -43.09 -7.00 -60.99
N ALA A 15 -42.27 -8.00 -61.16
CA ALA A 15 -41.48 -8.59 -60.03
C ALA A 15 -40.51 -7.56 -59.45
N GLY A 16 -39.82 -6.80 -60.28
CA GLY A 16 -38.94 -5.72 -59.84
C GLY A 16 -39.65 -4.58 -59.09
N ALA A 17 -40.83 -4.16 -59.59
CA ALA A 17 -41.69 -3.15 -58.95
C ALA A 17 -42.28 -3.68 -57.63
N ALA A 18 -42.69 -4.94 -57.59
CA ALA A 18 -43.11 -5.58 -56.33
C ALA A 18 -41.97 -5.70 -55.33
N ALA A 19 -40.78 -6.13 -55.74
CA ALA A 19 -39.60 -6.18 -54.86
C ALA A 19 -39.22 -4.79 -54.32
N TYR A 20 -39.29 -3.76 -55.17
CA TYR A 20 -39.06 -2.36 -54.74
C TYR A 20 -40.14 -1.86 -53.77
N ARG A 21 -41.41 -2.22 -53.93
CA ARG A 21 -42.53 -1.79 -53.09
C ARG A 21 -42.59 -2.57 -51.75
N PHE A 22 -42.06 -3.78 -51.72
CA PHE A 22 -42.01 -4.66 -50.55
C PHE A 22 -40.60 -4.82 -50.01
N GLN A 23 -39.61 -3.98 -50.36
CA GLN A 23 -38.25 -4.07 -49.86
C GLN A 23 -38.19 -3.98 -48.31
N ASP A 24 -39.11 -3.23 -47.69
CA ASP A 24 -39.20 -3.13 -46.23
C ASP A 24 -39.86 -4.32 -45.56
N ALA A 25 -40.55 -5.18 -46.34
CA ALA A 25 -41.20 -6.40 -45.86
C ALA A 25 -40.32 -7.68 -45.97
N LEU A 26 -39.18 -7.58 -46.68
CA LEU A 26 -38.25 -8.69 -46.87
C LEU A 26 -36.99 -8.42 -46.00
N PRO A 27 -36.83 -9.07 -44.83
CA PRO A 27 -35.77 -8.79 -43.86
C PRO A 27 -34.32 -8.98 -44.39
N TRP A 28 -34.18 -9.63 -45.56
CA TRP A 28 -32.90 -9.88 -46.20
C TRP A 28 -32.57 -8.89 -47.31
N ILE A 29 -33.53 -8.04 -47.75
CA ILE A 29 -33.35 -6.93 -48.69
C ILE A 29 -33.25 -5.59 -47.99
N ALA A 30 -33.89 -5.45 -46.81
CA ALA A 30 -33.70 -4.30 -45.92
C ALA A 30 -32.24 -4.25 -45.52
N GLY A 31 -31.48 -3.29 -46.03
CA GLY A 31 -30.16 -2.97 -45.49
C GLY A 31 -30.32 -2.85 -43.97
N ARG A 32 -29.44 -3.51 -43.20
CA ARG A 32 -29.44 -3.37 -41.73
C ARG A 32 -29.48 -1.88 -41.44
N SER A 33 -30.64 -1.41 -40.96
CA SER A 33 -30.71 -0.13 -40.30
C SER A 33 -29.69 -0.16 -39.19
N ASP A 34 -28.77 0.77 -39.22
CA ASP A 34 -27.75 0.94 -38.21
C ASP A 34 -28.45 0.91 -36.84
N PRO A 35 -28.23 -0.13 -36.02
CA PRO A 35 -28.85 -0.15 -34.70
C PRO A 35 -28.28 1.06 -33.99
N GLY A 36 -29.02 2.00 -33.53
CA GLY A 36 -28.54 3.27 -32.95
C GLY A 36 -27.52 3.10 -31.77
N TYR A 37 -26.71 2.03 -31.85
CA TYR A 37 -25.63 1.71 -30.92
C TYR A 37 -24.45 0.98 -31.62
N ILE A 38 -23.26 1.21 -31.13
CA ILE A 38 -22.04 0.47 -31.48
C ILE A 38 -21.91 -0.69 -30.50
N VAL A 39 -21.65 -1.91 -31.03
CA VAL A 39 -21.35 -3.08 -30.22
C VAL A 39 -19.83 -3.26 -30.19
N VAL A 40 -19.27 -3.33 -29.00
CA VAL A 40 -17.85 -3.63 -28.78
C VAL A 40 -17.71 -4.85 -27.88
N SER A 41 -16.78 -5.73 -28.24
CA SER A 41 -16.51 -6.96 -27.50
C SER A 41 -15.20 -6.86 -26.75
N GLY A 42 -15.12 -7.54 -25.62
CA GLY A 42 -13.92 -7.57 -24.81
C GLY A 42 -13.98 -8.58 -23.68
N ASN A 43 -13.10 -8.42 -22.70
CA ASN A 43 -13.07 -9.25 -21.51
C ASN A 43 -13.25 -8.43 -20.25
N ILE A 44 -13.93 -8.99 -19.26
CA ILE A 44 -14.01 -8.43 -17.93
C ILE A 44 -12.65 -8.57 -17.26
N GLU A 45 -12.19 -7.48 -16.66
CA GLU A 45 -10.99 -7.41 -15.84
C GLU A 45 -11.30 -6.82 -14.48
N ALA A 46 -10.43 -7.09 -13.52
CA ALA A 46 -10.49 -6.53 -12.16
C ALA A 46 -9.11 -6.05 -11.72
N HIS A 47 -9.06 -5.29 -10.64
CA HIS A 47 -7.79 -5.01 -9.98
C HIS A 47 -7.25 -6.28 -9.32
N GLU A 48 -6.10 -6.74 -9.79
CA GLU A 48 -5.41 -7.89 -9.25
C GLU A 48 -4.19 -7.44 -8.46
N SER A 49 -4.00 -8.01 -7.27
CA SER A 49 -2.82 -7.79 -6.45
C SER A 49 -2.14 -9.11 -6.15
N ILE A 50 -0.90 -9.23 -6.57
CA ILE A 50 -0.04 -10.36 -6.22
C ILE A 50 0.52 -10.07 -4.82
N LEU A 51 0.13 -10.87 -3.85
CA LEU A 51 0.50 -10.72 -2.46
C LEU A 51 1.68 -11.61 -2.11
N SER A 52 2.64 -11.04 -1.38
CA SER A 52 3.89 -11.69 -1.01
C SER A 52 4.32 -11.26 0.40
N PHE A 53 5.16 -12.05 1.06
CA PHE A 53 5.83 -11.64 2.29
C PHE A 53 6.93 -10.61 1.97
N LYS A 54 6.98 -9.53 2.78
CA LYS A 54 7.86 -8.39 2.50
C LYS A 54 9.34 -8.68 2.74
N THR A 55 9.69 -9.25 3.91
CA THR A 55 11.08 -9.38 4.36
C THR A 55 11.37 -10.71 5.04
N VAL A 56 10.38 -11.58 5.19
CA VAL A 56 10.51 -12.84 5.92
C VAL A 56 10.78 -14.00 4.98
N GLN A 57 11.64 -14.92 5.44
CA GLN A 57 11.91 -16.18 4.79
C GLN A 57 11.65 -17.28 5.81
N SER A 58 10.63 -18.11 5.57
CA SER A 58 10.28 -19.24 6.43
C SER A 58 9.32 -20.18 5.74
N ARG A 59 8.94 -21.26 6.43
CA ARG A 59 7.98 -22.26 5.94
C ARG A 59 6.54 -21.80 6.18
N ILE A 60 5.68 -21.96 5.19
CA ILE A 60 4.24 -21.72 5.35
C ILE A 60 3.65 -22.78 6.29
N VAL A 61 3.02 -22.32 7.37
CA VAL A 61 2.36 -23.18 8.38
C VAL A 61 0.84 -23.03 8.36
N GLU A 62 0.32 -21.99 7.73
CA GLU A 62 -1.12 -21.76 7.63
C GLU A 62 -1.43 -21.10 6.28
N LEU A 63 -2.42 -21.69 5.56
CA LEU A 63 -2.91 -21.19 4.28
C LEU A 63 -4.41 -21.55 4.21
N PRO A 64 -5.28 -20.74 4.87
CA PRO A 64 -6.66 -21.13 5.19
C PRO A 64 -7.63 -20.99 4.02
N PHE A 65 -7.23 -20.39 2.90
CA PHE A 65 -8.11 -20.14 1.76
C PHE A 65 -7.66 -20.87 0.49
N ASP A 66 -8.62 -21.34 -0.27
CA ASP A 66 -8.43 -21.93 -1.59
C ASP A 66 -8.81 -20.95 -2.71
N GLU A 67 -8.44 -21.31 -3.95
CA GLU A 67 -8.81 -20.55 -5.14
C GLU A 67 -10.33 -20.46 -5.29
N GLY A 68 -10.83 -19.32 -5.74
CA GLY A 68 -12.25 -19.00 -5.87
C GLY A 68 -12.97 -18.59 -4.57
N GLN A 69 -12.30 -18.60 -3.42
CA GLN A 69 -12.90 -18.19 -2.15
C GLN A 69 -12.88 -16.67 -1.95
N ASN A 70 -13.99 -16.16 -1.40
CA ASN A 70 -14.11 -14.76 -0.99
C ASN A 70 -13.38 -14.50 0.32
N VAL A 71 -12.64 -13.41 0.40
CA VAL A 71 -11.95 -12.96 1.60
C VAL A 71 -12.28 -11.52 1.91
N LYS A 72 -12.30 -11.18 3.21
CA LYS A 72 -12.48 -9.83 3.72
C LYS A 72 -11.15 -9.16 3.96
N ALA A 73 -11.10 -7.83 3.84
CA ALA A 73 -9.95 -7.03 4.25
C ALA A 73 -9.51 -7.38 5.67
N GLY A 74 -8.20 -7.56 5.87
CA GLY A 74 -7.61 -7.97 7.15
C GLY A 74 -7.64 -9.47 7.45
N ALA A 75 -8.33 -10.31 6.65
CA ALA A 75 -8.29 -11.77 6.80
C ALA A 75 -6.86 -12.30 6.59
N VAL A 76 -6.46 -13.29 7.38
CA VAL A 76 -5.14 -13.93 7.27
C VAL A 76 -5.16 -14.86 6.06
N LEU A 77 -4.36 -14.54 5.05
CA LEU A 77 -4.24 -15.33 3.82
C LEU A 77 -3.17 -16.41 3.93
N ALA A 78 -2.09 -16.10 4.61
CA ALA A 78 -1.02 -17.05 4.86
C ALA A 78 -0.26 -16.66 6.14
N ARG A 79 0.31 -17.65 6.81
CA ARG A 79 1.25 -17.45 7.92
C ARG A 79 2.44 -18.37 7.73
N VAL A 80 3.63 -17.83 7.96
CA VAL A 80 4.86 -18.63 8.02
C VAL A 80 5.22 -18.95 9.48
N ASP A 81 6.09 -19.92 9.68
CA ASP A 81 6.67 -20.22 11.00
C ASP A 81 7.36 -18.96 11.52
N ASP A 82 6.90 -18.49 12.64
CA ASP A 82 7.31 -17.22 13.26
C ASP A 82 8.23 -17.41 14.48
N SER A 83 8.66 -18.65 14.76
CA SER A 83 9.44 -19.02 15.95
C SER A 83 10.71 -18.18 16.07
N ASP A 84 11.53 -18.11 15.01
CA ASP A 84 12.79 -17.35 15.01
C ASP A 84 12.55 -15.85 15.19
N TYR A 85 11.46 -15.32 14.61
CA TYR A 85 11.09 -13.91 14.72
C TYR A 85 10.57 -13.55 16.11
N LYS A 86 9.88 -14.48 16.80
CA LYS A 86 9.47 -14.32 18.19
C LYS A 86 10.70 -14.27 19.12
N GLU A 87 11.64 -15.19 18.95
CA GLU A 87 12.90 -15.19 19.69
C GLU A 87 13.68 -13.88 19.47
N GLN A 88 13.70 -13.35 18.24
CA GLN A 88 14.33 -12.06 17.96
C GLN A 88 13.67 -10.90 18.74
N VAL A 89 12.34 -10.91 18.90
CA VAL A 89 11.61 -9.94 19.73
C VAL A 89 11.99 -10.11 21.20
N GLU A 90 12.07 -11.34 21.72
CA GLU A 90 12.47 -11.61 23.11
C GLU A 90 13.90 -11.14 23.39
N ILE A 91 14.85 -11.39 22.49
CA ILE A 91 16.24 -10.90 22.60
C ILE A 91 16.27 -9.36 22.64
N ALA A 92 15.53 -8.70 21.76
CA ALA A 92 15.44 -7.23 21.75
C ALA A 92 14.78 -6.67 23.03
N GLN A 93 13.75 -7.35 23.55
CA GLN A 93 13.10 -7.00 24.81
C GLN A 93 14.07 -7.16 26.01
N ALA A 94 14.84 -8.25 26.04
CA ALA A 94 15.85 -8.46 27.09
C ALA A 94 16.93 -7.38 27.05
N THR A 95 17.37 -7.00 25.84
CA THR A 95 18.32 -5.90 25.64
C THR A 95 17.79 -4.58 26.17
N LEU A 96 16.53 -4.24 25.88
CA LEU A 96 15.87 -3.03 26.41
C LEU A 96 15.83 -3.06 27.95
N ASN A 97 15.52 -4.20 28.55
CA ASN A 97 15.50 -4.34 30.00
C ASN A 97 16.89 -4.15 30.60
N ALA A 98 17.94 -4.68 29.99
CA ALA A 98 19.32 -4.47 30.41
C ALA A 98 19.72 -2.98 30.39
N GLN A 99 19.32 -2.23 29.33
CA GLN A 99 19.57 -0.78 29.26
C GLN A 99 18.81 0.00 30.33
N LYS A 100 17.61 -0.43 30.73
CA LYS A 100 16.87 0.19 31.85
C LYS A 100 17.59 0.00 33.18
N VAL A 101 18.14 -1.19 33.43
CA VAL A 101 18.96 -1.43 34.62
C VAL A 101 20.21 -0.56 34.62
N GLN A 102 20.84 -0.39 33.44
CA GLN A 102 22.00 0.49 33.31
C GLN A 102 21.67 1.97 33.62
N LEU A 103 20.47 2.44 33.26
CA LEU A 103 19.98 3.75 33.66
C LEU A 103 19.83 3.87 35.20
N ASP A 104 19.22 2.88 35.82
CA ASP A 104 19.08 2.87 37.29
C ASP A 104 20.44 2.97 38.02
N VAL A 105 21.46 2.22 37.51
CA VAL A 105 22.85 2.32 38.03
C VAL A 105 23.42 3.73 37.83
N ALA A 106 23.19 4.36 36.68
CA ALA A 106 23.67 5.71 36.42
C ALA A 106 22.99 6.74 37.30
N GLU A 107 21.68 6.63 37.56
CA GLU A 107 20.92 7.49 38.44
C GLU A 107 21.39 7.36 39.89
N GLN A 108 21.66 6.14 40.37
CA GLN A 108 22.22 5.91 41.72
C GLN A 108 23.63 6.52 41.85
N ASN A 109 24.45 6.52 40.81
CA ASN A 109 25.75 7.17 40.81
C ASN A 109 25.62 8.71 40.93
N VAL A 110 24.65 9.31 40.23
CA VAL A 110 24.33 10.75 40.39
C VAL A 110 23.92 11.06 41.83
N ASP A 111 23.07 10.25 42.45
CA ASP A 111 22.66 10.46 43.83
C ASP A 111 23.85 10.36 44.79
N ALA A 112 24.77 9.44 44.56
CA ALA A 112 26.00 9.30 45.38
C ALA A 112 26.92 10.53 45.22
N THR A 113 27.20 10.98 44.02
CA THR A 113 28.04 12.18 43.78
C THR A 113 27.41 13.45 44.31
N ARG A 114 26.08 13.61 44.19
CA ARG A 114 25.34 14.73 44.77
C ARG A 114 25.46 14.78 46.30
N LYS A 115 25.41 13.64 47.00
CA LYS A 115 25.64 13.58 48.46
C LYS A 115 27.03 14.01 48.82
N THR A 116 28.06 13.70 48.00
CA THR A 116 29.44 14.15 48.20
C THR A 116 29.50 15.68 48.06
N VAL A 117 28.91 16.26 47.03
CA VAL A 117 28.85 17.72 46.81
C VAL A 117 28.21 18.42 48.05
N ILE A 118 27.07 17.88 48.57
CA ILE A 118 26.43 18.45 49.74
C ILE A 118 27.37 18.44 50.97
N SER A 119 28.13 17.35 51.15
CA SER A 119 29.15 17.26 52.22
C SER A 119 30.25 18.30 52.07
N ASP A 120 30.75 18.48 50.85
CA ASP A 120 31.81 19.47 50.56
C ASP A 120 31.30 20.91 50.70
N GLU A 121 30.05 21.18 50.34
CA GLU A 121 29.44 22.50 50.57
C GLU A 121 29.35 22.82 52.09
N ALA A 122 29.07 21.84 52.91
CA ALA A 122 29.07 21.98 54.36
C ALA A 122 30.51 22.26 54.90
N ASP A 123 31.52 21.53 54.35
CA ASP A 123 32.94 21.79 54.77
C ASP A 123 33.42 23.18 54.31
N VAL A 124 33.11 23.62 53.10
CA VAL A 124 33.42 24.99 52.63
C VAL A 124 32.77 26.02 53.57
N ALA A 125 31.51 25.82 53.97
CA ALA A 125 30.84 26.73 54.92
C ALA A 125 31.55 26.76 56.27
N LEU A 126 31.99 25.62 56.80
CA LEU A 126 32.78 25.53 58.03
C LEU A 126 34.11 26.25 57.89
N LYS A 127 34.87 26.00 56.84
CA LYS A 127 36.16 26.64 56.58
C LYS A 127 36.04 28.16 56.35
N GLN A 128 34.98 28.61 55.72
CA GLN A 128 34.68 30.03 55.57
C GLN A 128 34.47 30.68 56.94
N LEU A 129 33.71 30.09 57.81
CA LEU A 129 33.46 30.57 59.17
C LEU A 129 34.76 30.62 59.98
N GLN A 130 35.63 29.61 59.83
CA GLN A 130 36.96 29.60 60.50
C GLN A 130 37.85 30.71 60.02
N PHE A 131 37.90 30.95 58.69
CA PHE A 131 38.67 32.05 58.09
C PHE A 131 38.14 33.42 58.59
N ASP A 132 36.85 33.66 58.56
CA ASP A 132 36.22 34.90 59.00
C ASP A 132 36.51 35.21 60.47
N ARG A 133 36.53 34.19 61.34
CA ARG A 133 36.95 34.34 62.73
C ARG A 133 38.39 34.67 62.89
N ALA A 134 39.30 33.99 62.17
CA ALA A 134 40.74 34.26 62.23
C ALA A 134 41.04 35.68 61.73
N GLN A 135 40.41 36.12 60.64
CA GLN A 135 40.53 37.47 60.08
C GLN A 135 40.02 38.53 61.10
N THR A 136 38.91 38.26 61.77
CA THR A 136 38.35 39.18 62.77
C THR A 136 39.26 39.31 64.00
N LEU A 137 39.83 38.20 64.48
CA LEU A 137 40.81 38.24 65.58
C LEU A 137 42.10 38.98 65.21
N LEU A 138 42.60 38.80 64.03
CA LEU A 138 43.78 39.52 63.52
C LEU A 138 43.52 41.03 63.47
N THR A 139 42.37 41.47 62.91
CA THR A 139 42.01 42.91 62.86
C THR A 139 41.85 43.56 64.23
N LYS A 140 41.43 42.76 65.25
CA LYS A 140 41.35 43.20 66.63
C LYS A 140 42.66 43.11 67.44
N GLY A 141 43.75 42.70 66.78
CA GLY A 141 45.07 42.57 67.40
C GLY A 141 45.21 41.34 68.33
N ALA A 142 44.25 40.40 68.35
CA ALA A 142 44.20 39.20 69.18
C ALA A 142 44.54 37.91 68.44
N GLY A 143 44.92 37.99 67.16
CA GLY A 143 45.28 36.85 66.31
C GLY A 143 46.65 37.04 65.65
N THR A 144 47.14 35.99 65.00
CA THR A 144 48.39 35.98 64.21
C THR A 144 48.10 35.94 62.69
N THR A 145 49.01 36.45 61.90
CA THR A 145 48.98 36.38 60.43
C THR A 145 49.04 34.91 59.97
N ASP A 146 49.85 34.10 60.64
CA ASP A 146 49.96 32.65 60.39
C ASP A 146 48.61 31.91 60.56
N ALA A 147 47.89 32.16 61.65
CA ALA A 147 46.57 31.55 61.84
C ALA A 147 45.54 31.90 60.74
N ARG A 148 45.58 33.15 60.25
CA ARG A 148 44.75 33.61 59.16
C ARG A 148 45.17 32.93 57.83
N ASP A 149 46.46 32.86 57.53
CA ASP A 149 46.99 32.28 56.31
C ASP A 149 46.73 30.75 56.24
N VAL A 150 46.83 30.03 57.38
CA VAL A 150 46.42 28.64 57.49
C VAL A 150 44.93 28.44 57.20
N ALA A 151 44.06 29.29 57.82
CA ALA A 151 42.63 29.21 57.57
C ALA A 151 42.24 29.57 56.11
N GLU A 152 42.90 30.56 55.51
CA GLU A 152 42.70 30.92 54.11
C GLU A 152 43.09 29.75 53.17
N THR A 153 44.22 29.08 53.42
CA THR A 153 44.69 27.96 52.66
C THR A 153 43.71 26.78 52.78
N ALA A 154 43.23 26.49 53.97
CA ALA A 154 42.24 25.44 54.21
C ALA A 154 40.92 25.71 53.45
N LEU A 155 40.45 26.99 53.45
CA LEU A 155 39.29 27.40 52.68
C LEU A 155 39.51 27.22 51.14
N LYS A 156 40.69 27.62 50.62
CA LYS A 156 41.01 27.42 49.23
C LYS A 156 41.02 25.95 48.84
N GLN A 157 41.55 25.06 49.69
CA GLN A 157 41.53 23.61 49.51
C GLN A 157 40.10 23.03 49.48
N ALA A 158 39.27 23.44 50.45
CA ALA A 158 37.88 23.00 50.50
C ALA A 158 37.08 23.44 49.25
N ARG A 159 37.26 24.68 48.78
CA ARG A 159 36.65 25.15 47.52
C ARG A 159 37.09 24.35 46.31
N ALA A 160 38.40 24.09 46.18
CA ALA A 160 38.93 23.28 45.08
C ALA A 160 38.38 21.81 45.12
N ALA A 161 38.16 21.23 46.31
CA ALA A 161 37.51 19.94 46.44
C ALA A 161 36.04 19.99 45.97
N LEU A 162 35.29 21.00 46.44
CA LEU A 162 33.91 21.22 45.96
C LEU A 162 33.80 21.39 44.44
N ASP A 163 34.68 22.19 43.84
CA ASP A 163 34.68 22.42 42.40
C ASP A 163 34.96 21.10 41.62
N ARG A 164 35.91 20.30 42.11
CA ARG A 164 36.19 18.97 41.55
C ARG A 164 34.95 18.07 41.62
N ASP A 165 34.26 17.99 42.78
CA ASP A 165 33.17 17.08 42.99
C ASP A 165 31.88 17.53 42.29
N LYS A 166 31.69 18.86 42.10
CA LYS A 166 30.68 19.39 41.17
C LYS A 166 30.93 18.96 39.72
N ALA A 167 32.19 18.93 39.28
CA ALA A 167 32.55 18.43 37.94
C ALA A 167 32.27 16.92 37.80
N LEU A 168 32.50 16.14 38.87
CA LEU A 168 32.18 14.71 38.87
C LEU A 168 30.65 14.49 38.82
N GLU A 169 29.85 15.26 39.57
CA GLU A 169 28.37 15.22 39.49
C GLU A 169 27.90 15.53 38.05
N ALA A 170 28.41 16.58 37.44
CA ALA A 170 28.09 16.95 36.08
C ALA A 170 28.46 15.82 35.06
N ALA A 171 29.57 15.09 35.29
CA ALA A 171 29.93 13.95 34.48
C ALA A 171 28.98 12.75 34.68
N ALA A 172 28.52 12.52 35.92
CA ALA A 172 27.53 11.49 36.22
C ALA A 172 26.18 11.81 35.55
N ASP A 173 25.73 13.07 35.56
CA ASP A 173 24.52 13.50 34.84
C ASP A 173 24.62 13.20 33.31
N LYS A 174 25.80 13.39 32.72
CA LYS A 174 26.03 13.02 31.31
C LYS A 174 25.94 11.51 31.08
N SER A 175 26.33 10.70 32.08
CA SER A 175 26.17 9.24 32.00
C SER A 175 24.69 8.82 32.02
N VAL A 176 23.84 9.50 32.78
CA VAL A 176 22.37 9.32 32.75
C VAL A 176 21.83 9.67 31.37
N ALA A 177 22.22 10.81 30.80
CA ALA A 177 21.78 11.20 29.46
C ALA A 177 22.19 10.15 28.38
N LEU A 178 23.38 9.59 28.50
CA LEU A 178 23.86 8.51 27.61
C LEU A 178 23.01 7.24 27.79
N ALA A 179 22.71 6.84 29.03
CA ALA A 179 21.88 5.67 29.32
C ALA A 179 20.46 5.83 28.74
N ILE A 180 19.86 7.03 28.85
CA ILE A 180 18.55 7.35 28.24
C ILE A 180 18.62 7.20 26.71
N ALA A 181 19.68 7.70 26.08
CA ALA A 181 19.86 7.55 24.63
C ALA A 181 19.98 6.07 24.22
N ASN A 182 20.69 5.25 24.99
CA ASN A 182 20.82 3.81 24.75
C ASN A 182 19.46 3.07 24.89
N ILE A 183 18.62 3.48 25.85
CA ILE A 183 17.24 2.98 25.95
C ILE A 183 16.45 3.31 24.69
N GLY A 184 16.58 4.53 24.16
CA GLY A 184 15.96 4.94 22.90
C GLY A 184 16.36 4.02 21.73
N ASN A 185 17.63 3.72 21.60
CA ASN A 185 18.14 2.81 20.58
C ASN A 185 17.62 1.37 20.74
N ALA A 186 17.65 0.84 21.96
CA ALA A 186 17.15 -0.50 22.26
C ALA A 186 15.65 -0.62 22.01
N ARG A 187 14.87 0.43 22.32
CA ARG A 187 13.43 0.49 22.02
C ARG A 187 13.16 0.47 20.53
N ALA A 188 13.89 1.28 19.75
CA ALA A 188 13.74 1.30 18.31
C ALA A 188 14.08 -0.08 17.67
N SER A 189 15.10 -0.77 18.19
CA SER A 189 15.44 -2.14 17.77
C SER A 189 14.32 -3.13 18.10
N LEU A 190 13.72 -3.05 19.28
CA LEU A 190 12.56 -3.87 19.67
C LEU A 190 11.36 -3.63 18.75
N ASP A 191 11.04 -2.36 18.48
CA ASP A 191 9.92 -1.99 17.63
C ASP A 191 10.14 -2.51 16.18
N LEU A 192 11.37 -2.44 15.66
CA LEU A 192 11.72 -3.03 14.37
C LEU A 192 11.51 -4.56 14.37
N SER A 193 11.95 -5.27 15.41
CA SER A 193 11.77 -6.72 15.52
C SER A 193 10.28 -7.10 15.54
N ARG A 194 9.44 -6.32 16.23
CA ARG A 194 7.97 -6.51 16.25
C ARG A 194 7.33 -6.26 14.89
N ILE A 195 7.78 -5.26 14.16
CA ILE A 195 7.31 -4.97 12.80
C ILE A 195 7.65 -6.16 11.88
N VAL A 196 8.87 -6.68 11.96
CA VAL A 196 9.30 -7.84 11.16
C VAL A 196 8.50 -9.10 11.54
N LEU A 197 8.25 -9.33 12.82
CA LEU A 197 7.34 -10.40 13.27
C LEU A 197 5.94 -10.22 12.68
N GLY A 198 5.43 -8.99 12.59
CA GLY A 198 4.16 -8.72 11.93
C GLY A 198 4.11 -9.13 10.46
N TYR A 199 5.24 -9.13 9.77
CA TYR A 199 5.33 -9.56 8.38
C TYR A 199 5.29 -11.08 8.19
N THR A 200 5.33 -11.89 9.26
CA THR A 200 5.12 -13.35 9.19
C THR A 200 3.67 -13.72 8.90
N THR A 201 2.76 -12.78 8.99
CA THR A 201 1.33 -12.96 8.69
C THR A 201 0.94 -12.10 7.50
N LEU A 202 0.57 -12.74 6.41
CA LEU A 202 0.07 -12.09 5.19
C LEU A 202 -1.44 -11.89 5.31
N LYS A 203 -1.91 -10.65 5.16
CA LYS A 203 -3.33 -10.29 5.27
C LYS A 203 -3.85 -9.71 3.97
N ALA A 204 -5.15 -9.90 3.72
CA ALA A 204 -5.85 -9.30 2.60
C ALA A 204 -5.90 -7.76 2.75
N PRO A 205 -5.44 -6.98 1.76
CA PRO A 205 -5.48 -5.51 1.81
C PRO A 205 -6.88 -4.94 1.54
N PHE A 206 -7.75 -5.68 0.84
CA PHE A 206 -9.12 -5.30 0.49
C PHE A 206 -10.02 -6.56 0.41
N ASP A 207 -11.33 -6.34 0.32
CA ASP A 207 -12.32 -7.40 0.09
C ASP A 207 -12.21 -7.91 -1.34
N GLY A 208 -12.06 -9.22 -1.55
CA GLY A 208 -11.89 -9.77 -2.89
C GLY A 208 -12.00 -11.29 -2.94
N VAL A 209 -11.60 -11.84 -4.08
CA VAL A 209 -11.54 -13.30 -4.35
C VAL A 209 -10.10 -13.71 -4.62
N ILE A 210 -9.71 -14.85 -4.10
CA ILE A 210 -8.43 -15.48 -4.44
C ILE A 210 -8.53 -16.07 -5.85
N LEU A 211 -7.80 -15.52 -6.81
CA LEU A 211 -7.77 -16.03 -8.18
C LEU A 211 -6.81 -17.21 -8.32
N VAL A 212 -5.62 -17.06 -7.77
CA VAL A 212 -4.54 -18.05 -7.91
C VAL A 212 -3.81 -18.19 -6.58
N ARG A 213 -3.52 -19.42 -6.21
CA ARG A 213 -2.66 -19.79 -5.09
C ARG A 213 -1.31 -20.27 -5.66
N GLN A 214 -0.27 -19.43 -5.57
CA GLN A 214 1.05 -19.74 -6.12
C GLN A 214 1.93 -20.55 -5.17
N ALA A 215 1.62 -20.57 -3.86
CA ALA A 215 2.41 -21.27 -2.85
C ALA A 215 1.59 -22.33 -2.13
N GLU A 216 2.26 -23.35 -1.59
CA GLU A 216 1.63 -24.48 -0.92
C GLU A 216 2.01 -24.57 0.57
N LEU A 217 1.12 -25.22 1.35
CA LEU A 217 1.37 -25.48 2.77
C LEU A 217 2.64 -26.33 2.96
N GLY A 218 3.55 -25.87 3.83
CA GLY A 218 4.83 -26.53 4.08
C GLY A 218 5.97 -26.06 3.19
N GLU A 219 5.70 -25.26 2.18
CA GLU A 219 6.71 -24.66 1.30
C GLU A 219 7.53 -23.60 2.05
N VAL A 220 8.82 -23.50 1.72
CA VAL A 220 9.68 -22.41 2.21
C VAL A 220 9.69 -21.28 1.21
N VAL A 221 9.23 -20.13 1.64
CA VAL A 221 9.10 -18.94 0.80
C VAL A 221 10.17 -17.92 1.11
N SER A 222 10.55 -17.15 0.08
CA SER A 222 11.51 -16.05 0.18
C SER A 222 10.78 -14.69 0.06
N PRO A 223 11.41 -13.59 0.54
CA PRO A 223 10.85 -12.25 0.38
C PRO A 223 10.50 -11.93 -1.08
N GLY A 224 9.29 -11.44 -1.31
CA GLY A 224 8.80 -11.10 -2.65
C GLY A 224 8.28 -12.26 -3.48
N ALA A 225 8.40 -13.53 -3.04
CA ALA A 225 7.77 -14.66 -3.71
C ALA A 225 6.25 -14.51 -3.68
N ALA A 226 5.59 -14.71 -4.82
CA ALA A 226 4.13 -14.64 -4.93
C ALA A 226 3.50 -15.78 -4.10
N ILE A 227 2.54 -15.45 -3.25
CA ILE A 227 1.81 -16.38 -2.41
C ILE A 227 0.41 -16.59 -2.94
N VAL A 228 -0.34 -15.51 -3.11
CA VAL A 228 -1.69 -15.52 -3.64
C VAL A 228 -1.92 -14.30 -4.52
N THR A 229 -2.76 -14.45 -5.55
CA THR A 229 -3.32 -13.34 -6.33
C THR A 229 -4.74 -13.07 -5.86
N LEU A 230 -4.96 -11.85 -5.35
CA LEU A 230 -6.24 -11.37 -4.87
C LEU A 230 -6.83 -10.39 -5.89
N ALA A 231 -8.10 -10.56 -6.28
CA ALA A 231 -8.82 -9.66 -7.17
C ALA A 231 -9.97 -8.95 -6.44
N ASP A 232 -10.12 -7.65 -6.72
CA ASP A 232 -11.31 -6.89 -6.33
C ASP A 232 -12.42 -7.14 -7.35
N ILE A 233 -13.38 -7.99 -7.01
CA ILE A 233 -14.50 -8.31 -7.88
C ILE A 233 -15.71 -7.40 -7.69
N ASN A 234 -15.68 -6.45 -6.74
CA ASN A 234 -16.77 -5.48 -6.57
C ASN A 234 -16.73 -4.42 -7.69
N HIS A 235 -15.51 -4.03 -8.10
CA HIS A 235 -15.24 -3.02 -9.11
C HIS A 235 -14.51 -3.67 -10.28
N VAL A 236 -15.28 -4.05 -11.28
CA VAL A 236 -14.73 -4.66 -12.50
C VAL A 236 -14.87 -3.71 -13.68
N TRP A 237 -14.14 -3.96 -14.73
CA TRP A 237 -14.30 -3.22 -15.98
C TRP A 237 -14.24 -4.15 -17.18
N LEU A 238 -14.94 -3.76 -18.22
CA LEU A 238 -14.78 -4.37 -19.53
C LEU A 238 -13.65 -3.66 -20.28
N ARG A 239 -12.60 -4.40 -20.63
CA ARG A 239 -11.60 -3.97 -21.59
C ARG A 239 -12.07 -4.38 -22.96
N ALA A 240 -12.52 -3.42 -23.77
CA ALA A 240 -13.02 -3.63 -25.11
C ALA A 240 -12.24 -2.82 -26.13
N TYR A 241 -12.48 -3.12 -27.39
CA TYR A 241 -11.83 -2.48 -28.52
C TYR A 241 -12.87 -1.92 -29.48
N VAL A 242 -12.71 -0.66 -29.86
CA VAL A 242 -13.56 0.03 -30.83
C VAL A 242 -12.76 0.29 -32.12
N ASN A 243 -13.41 0.16 -33.27
CA ASN A 243 -12.77 0.42 -34.55
C ASN A 243 -12.48 1.92 -34.73
N GLU A 244 -11.46 2.27 -35.51
CA GLU A 244 -11.10 3.65 -35.88
C GLU A 244 -12.31 4.44 -36.41
N THR A 245 -13.16 3.81 -37.23
CA THR A 245 -14.37 4.45 -37.80
C THR A 245 -15.42 4.86 -36.81
N ASP A 246 -15.37 4.30 -35.58
CA ASP A 246 -16.40 4.46 -34.54
C ASP A 246 -15.88 5.20 -33.30
N VAL A 247 -14.56 5.30 -33.11
CA VAL A 247 -13.97 5.99 -31.94
C VAL A 247 -14.41 7.46 -31.82
N GLY A 248 -14.61 8.15 -32.94
CA GLY A 248 -15.11 9.54 -32.96
C GLY A 248 -16.57 9.72 -32.50
N LYS A 249 -17.33 8.62 -32.42
CA LYS A 249 -18.75 8.62 -32.05
C LYS A 249 -18.98 8.37 -30.54
N ILE A 250 -17.97 7.90 -29.81
CA ILE A 250 -18.03 7.58 -28.38
C ILE A 250 -17.40 8.71 -27.55
N ARG A 251 -17.83 8.84 -26.29
CA ARG A 251 -17.32 9.88 -25.38
C ARG A 251 -17.01 9.30 -24.01
N LEU A 252 -16.01 9.91 -23.37
CA LEU A 252 -15.68 9.63 -21.96
C LEU A 252 -16.89 9.98 -21.07
N GLY A 253 -17.20 9.10 -20.11
CA GLY A 253 -18.31 9.28 -19.19
C GLY A 253 -19.67 8.81 -19.73
N GLU A 254 -19.75 8.31 -20.96
CA GLU A 254 -20.97 7.82 -21.56
C GLU A 254 -21.47 6.53 -20.90
N GLU A 255 -22.80 6.46 -20.67
CA GLU A 255 -23.44 5.28 -20.09
C GLU A 255 -23.66 4.23 -21.18
N VAL A 256 -23.31 3.00 -20.87
CA VAL A 256 -23.37 1.85 -21.76
C VAL A 256 -24.02 0.67 -21.08
N LYS A 257 -24.54 -0.27 -21.88
CA LYS A 257 -25.12 -1.52 -21.39
C LYS A 257 -24.20 -2.67 -21.74
N VAL A 258 -23.74 -3.38 -20.71
CA VAL A 258 -22.87 -4.53 -20.88
C VAL A 258 -23.68 -5.80 -20.72
N ASN A 259 -23.46 -6.76 -21.62
CA ASN A 259 -24.09 -8.09 -21.62
C ASN A 259 -23.00 -9.15 -21.64
N THR A 260 -23.30 -10.31 -21.10
CA THR A 260 -22.44 -11.49 -21.19
C THR A 260 -23.27 -12.72 -21.56
N ASP A 261 -22.67 -13.65 -22.31
CA ASP A 261 -23.33 -14.88 -22.71
C ASP A 261 -23.63 -15.81 -21.51
N SER A 262 -22.87 -15.67 -20.41
CA SER A 262 -23.08 -16.45 -19.18
C SER A 262 -24.38 -16.11 -18.47
N TYR A 263 -24.93 -14.89 -18.66
CA TYR A 263 -26.19 -14.44 -18.07
C TYR A 263 -27.11 -13.84 -19.15
N PRO A 264 -27.75 -14.69 -19.99
CA PRO A 264 -28.56 -14.23 -21.12
C PRO A 264 -29.72 -13.36 -20.66
N GLY A 265 -29.88 -12.21 -21.32
CA GLY A 265 -30.97 -11.26 -21.02
C GLY A 265 -30.73 -10.31 -19.84
N LYS A 266 -29.60 -10.42 -19.14
CA LYS A 266 -29.20 -9.47 -18.10
C LYS A 266 -28.30 -8.38 -18.70
N GLU A 267 -28.62 -7.12 -18.40
CA GLU A 267 -27.82 -5.97 -18.79
C GLU A 267 -27.22 -5.34 -17.52
N TYR A 268 -25.91 -5.11 -17.57
CA TYR A 268 -25.16 -4.44 -16.50
C TYR A 268 -24.88 -3.02 -16.91
N PRO A 269 -25.26 -2.01 -16.10
CA PRO A 269 -24.95 -0.63 -16.39
C PRO A 269 -23.43 -0.41 -16.24
N GLY A 270 -22.83 0.21 -17.25
CA GLY A 270 -21.42 0.57 -17.25
C GLY A 270 -21.21 1.99 -17.72
N ARG A 271 -20.01 2.53 -17.51
CA ARG A 271 -19.63 3.87 -17.95
C ARG A 271 -18.25 3.85 -18.56
N ILE A 272 -18.08 4.49 -19.72
CA ILE A 272 -16.78 4.62 -20.37
C ILE A 272 -15.88 5.50 -19.49
N SER A 273 -14.84 4.90 -18.90
CA SER A 273 -13.90 5.57 -18.00
C SER A 273 -12.57 5.91 -18.68
N PHE A 274 -12.27 5.27 -19.80
CA PHE A 274 -11.03 5.51 -20.54
C PHE A 274 -11.19 5.20 -22.02
N ILE A 275 -10.57 6.02 -22.87
CA ILE A 275 -10.42 5.81 -24.32
C ILE A 275 -8.94 6.03 -24.61
N SER A 276 -8.28 5.05 -25.24
CA SER A 276 -6.86 5.16 -25.61
C SER A 276 -6.67 6.23 -26.67
N GLU A 277 -5.66 7.06 -26.52
CA GLU A 277 -5.22 8.03 -27.52
C GLU A 277 -4.35 7.38 -28.63
N SER A 278 -3.85 6.17 -28.37
CA SER A 278 -3.03 5.42 -29.30
C SER A 278 -3.79 4.23 -29.88
N ALA A 279 -3.74 4.06 -31.18
CA ALA A 279 -4.29 2.89 -31.84
C ALA A 279 -3.45 1.65 -31.52
N GLU A 280 -4.13 0.53 -31.33
CA GLU A 280 -3.54 -0.79 -31.16
C GLU A 280 -3.88 -1.64 -32.40
N PHE A 281 -3.01 -2.59 -32.73
CA PHE A 281 -3.30 -3.57 -33.76
C PHE A 281 -4.03 -4.76 -33.14
N THR A 282 -5.14 -5.20 -33.78
CA THR A 282 -5.78 -6.44 -33.30
C THR A 282 -4.79 -7.59 -33.43
N PRO A 283 -4.54 -8.35 -32.35
CA PRO A 283 -3.67 -9.53 -32.41
C PRO A 283 -4.41 -10.68 -33.12
N LYS A 284 -4.51 -10.62 -34.43
CA LYS A 284 -4.88 -11.78 -35.28
C LYS A 284 -3.61 -12.33 -35.87
N SER A 285 -3.38 -13.63 -35.71
CA SER A 285 -2.37 -14.35 -36.50
C SER A 285 -2.82 -14.33 -37.95
N VAL A 286 -2.13 -13.55 -38.77
CA VAL A 286 -2.49 -13.29 -40.17
C VAL A 286 -1.92 -14.41 -40.99
N GLU A 287 -2.78 -15.27 -41.58
CA GLU A 287 -2.38 -16.31 -42.52
C GLU A 287 -2.48 -15.88 -43.98
N THR A 288 -3.08 -14.71 -44.30
CA THR A 288 -3.22 -14.26 -45.68
C THR A 288 -3.07 -12.76 -45.87
N HIS A 289 -2.50 -12.36 -47.03
CA HIS A 289 -2.23 -10.97 -47.45
C HIS A 289 -3.47 -10.06 -47.64
N ALA A 290 -4.68 -10.57 -47.50
CA ALA A 290 -5.93 -9.84 -47.74
C ALA A 290 -6.61 -9.26 -46.48
N GLU A 291 -6.19 -9.63 -45.30
CA GLU A 291 -6.73 -9.04 -44.05
C GLU A 291 -5.88 -7.83 -43.68
N ARG A 292 -6.38 -6.64 -44.00
CA ARG A 292 -5.82 -5.38 -43.51
C ARG A 292 -5.89 -5.40 -41.98
N VAL A 293 -4.78 -5.14 -41.32
CA VAL A 293 -4.69 -4.89 -39.90
C VAL A 293 -5.67 -3.75 -39.58
N THR A 294 -6.75 -4.05 -38.87
CA THR A 294 -7.72 -3.04 -38.49
C THR A 294 -7.20 -2.33 -37.26
N LEU A 295 -7.03 -1.01 -37.36
CA LEU A 295 -6.70 -0.16 -36.21
C LEU A 295 -7.87 -0.13 -35.26
N VAL A 296 -7.61 -0.44 -34.00
CA VAL A 296 -8.59 -0.40 -32.93
C VAL A 296 -8.09 0.46 -31.80
N TYR A 297 -9.01 1.06 -31.07
CA TYR A 297 -8.73 1.84 -29.88
C TYR A 297 -9.27 1.11 -28.68
N ARG A 298 -8.41 0.92 -27.67
CA ARG A 298 -8.81 0.29 -26.43
C ARG A 298 -9.67 1.26 -25.61
N ILE A 299 -10.78 0.74 -25.11
CA ILE A 299 -11.66 1.44 -24.18
C ILE A 299 -11.80 0.63 -22.90
N ARG A 300 -12.05 1.35 -21.81
CA ARG A 300 -12.38 0.76 -20.51
C ARG A 300 -13.76 1.24 -20.11
N ILE A 301 -14.60 0.31 -19.73
CA ILE A 301 -15.96 0.55 -19.26
C ILE A 301 -16.05 0.02 -17.83
N ASP A 302 -16.14 0.91 -16.85
CA ASP A 302 -16.26 0.54 -15.46
C ASP A 302 -17.69 0.06 -15.17
N ILE A 303 -17.80 -1.02 -14.39
CA ILE A 303 -19.06 -1.72 -14.09
C ILE A 303 -19.09 -2.04 -12.60
N ASP A 304 -20.15 -1.64 -11.91
CA ASP A 304 -20.41 -2.08 -10.55
C ASP A 304 -20.93 -3.52 -10.53
N ASN A 305 -20.33 -4.39 -9.73
CA ASN A 305 -20.60 -5.81 -9.70
C ASN A 305 -21.03 -6.31 -8.30
N PRO A 306 -22.11 -5.78 -7.71
CA PRO A 306 -22.52 -6.11 -6.35
C PRO A 306 -22.97 -7.57 -6.17
N SER A 307 -23.38 -8.22 -7.25
CA SER A 307 -23.78 -9.65 -7.25
C SER A 307 -22.63 -10.62 -7.50
N HIS A 308 -21.42 -10.12 -7.80
CA HIS A 308 -20.21 -10.90 -8.09
C HIS A 308 -20.38 -11.90 -9.26
N GLU A 309 -21.27 -11.58 -10.19
CA GLU A 309 -21.54 -12.43 -11.36
C GLU A 309 -20.49 -12.23 -12.46
N LEU A 310 -19.95 -11.01 -12.57
CA LEU A 310 -18.90 -10.70 -13.52
C LEU A 310 -17.55 -11.05 -12.89
N VAL A 311 -16.90 -12.06 -13.44
CA VAL A 311 -15.58 -12.52 -12.98
C VAL A 311 -14.49 -12.17 -14.01
N PRO A 312 -13.25 -11.89 -13.58
CA PRO A 312 -12.14 -11.63 -14.49
C PRO A 312 -11.98 -12.75 -15.52
N GLY A 313 -11.71 -12.36 -16.78
CA GLY A 313 -11.59 -13.28 -17.91
C GLY A 313 -12.90 -13.60 -18.64
N LEU A 314 -14.07 -13.22 -18.10
CA LEU A 314 -15.36 -13.46 -18.73
C LEU A 314 -15.50 -12.60 -20.02
N PRO A 315 -15.82 -13.18 -21.18
CA PRO A 315 -16.17 -12.42 -22.37
C PRO A 315 -17.45 -11.63 -22.18
N ALA A 316 -17.48 -10.38 -22.63
CA ALA A 316 -18.65 -9.53 -22.58
C ALA A 316 -18.71 -8.56 -23.75
N ASP A 317 -19.92 -8.15 -24.11
CA ASP A 317 -20.20 -7.16 -25.13
C ASP A 317 -20.79 -5.90 -24.50
N ALA A 318 -20.41 -4.74 -25.01
CA ALA A 318 -21.03 -3.49 -24.61
C ALA A 318 -21.75 -2.83 -25.78
N LYS A 319 -22.97 -2.34 -25.52
CA LYS A 319 -23.77 -1.54 -26.44
C LYS A 319 -23.63 -0.08 -26.06
N ILE A 320 -22.95 0.67 -26.92
CA ILE A 320 -22.69 2.11 -26.75
C ILE A 320 -23.71 2.87 -27.62
N PRO A 321 -24.57 3.73 -27.07
CA PRO A 321 -25.55 4.47 -27.83
C PRO A 321 -24.87 5.46 -28.76
N VAL A 322 -25.23 5.47 -30.06
CA VAL A 322 -24.73 6.47 -31.02
C VAL A 322 -25.67 7.66 -30.98
N ARG A 323 -25.21 8.79 -30.48
CA ARG A 323 -25.94 10.05 -30.63
C ARG A 323 -25.83 10.55 -32.07
N ALA A 324 -26.96 10.93 -32.67
CA ALA A 324 -26.96 11.60 -33.95
C ALA A 324 -26.13 12.88 -33.90
N PRO A 325 -25.31 13.19 -34.94
CA PRO A 325 -24.52 14.40 -34.97
C PRO A 325 -25.42 15.62 -34.91
N GLY A 326 -25.38 16.38 -33.78
CA GLY A 326 -26.15 17.62 -33.62
C GLY A 326 -26.91 17.84 -32.29
N GLN A 327 -26.84 16.92 -31.34
CA GLN A 327 -27.37 17.15 -29.98
C GLN A 327 -26.20 17.32 -28.99
N SER A 328 -25.86 18.59 -28.76
CA SER A 328 -24.91 19.05 -27.72
C SER A 328 -25.65 19.28 -26.40
#